data_4ccde31cc07445072f709782e1002118
#
_entry.id   4ccde31cc07445072f709782e1002118
#
_cell.length_a   1.000
_cell.length_b   1.000
_cell.length_c   1.000
_cell.angle_alpha   90.00
_cell.angle_beta   90.00
_cell.angle_gamma   90.00
#
_symmetry.space_group_name_H-M   'P 1'
#
loop_
_entity.id
_entity.type
_entity.pdbx_description
1 polymer ?
#
loop_
_entity_poly.entity_id
_entity_poly.type
_entity_poly.pdbx_seq_one_letter_code
_entity_poly.pdbx_strand_id
1 'polypeptide(L)'
;MPARRGLGELSPEPQPGTSSSVAASRAAGRREGYVPGILRIGVLTGGGDCPGLNAVIRAVVRKGVDRYGHAIVGFRDGWRGVLDDAAEELTIESVRGILPRGGTILGSSRTNPLKDDGGLDRVRDELERQKLDGLIVIGGEDTLGAAAKLSSAGVPVVGVPKTIDNDLGGTDRTFGFDTAVQVATDAIDRLHTTAESHHRNLVVEVMGRHAGWIALHSGLAGGADVILIPERPFDIDEVCRLIQRRHSRGRYFAIVVVAEGATPVEGTMATLGENPRDEFGHPRLGGIGQILEHEIESRTGYETRTTVLGHVQRGGTPTAYDRVLATQFGLTAIDAVTEGRWGTMAALRGPRVELVTLEEAVAQLRTVPPEEYEQAGVFFG
;
A
#
# COMPACT_ATOMS: atom_id res chain seq x y z
N MET A 1 17.35 18.70 67.71
CA MET A 1 16.91 17.74 68.77
C MET A 1 15.57 18.17 69.31
N PRO A 2 14.65 17.30 69.69
CA PRO A 2 14.34 15.92 69.31
C PRO A 2 12.93 15.87 68.67
N ALA A 3 12.29 14.82 68.20
CA ALA A 3 12.33 13.40 68.42
C ALA A 3 11.58 12.62 67.32
N ARG A 4 11.96 11.38 67.20
CA ARG A 4 11.32 10.31 66.36
C ARG A 4 9.97 9.88 66.95
N ARG A 5 9.07 9.44 66.09
CA ARG A 5 8.09 8.31 66.20
C ARG A 5 7.28 8.29 64.94
N GLY A 6 6.90 7.18 64.25
CA GLY A 6 6.98 5.79 64.53
C GLY A 6 6.24 5.10 63.42
N LEU A 7 6.67 3.90 63.08
CA LEU A 7 6.23 2.96 62.02
C LEU A 7 4.72 2.66 62.06
N GLY A 8 4.15 2.45 60.88
CA GLY A 8 2.85 1.86 60.68
C GLY A 8 2.78 1.23 59.30
N GLU A 9 3.25 -0.03 59.19
CA GLU A 9 3.02 -0.92 58.05
C GLU A 9 1.53 -1.22 57.93
N LEU A 10 0.95 -1.00 56.76
CA LEU A 10 -0.30 -1.64 56.34
C LEU A 10 -0.13 -2.12 54.91
N SER A 11 0.03 -3.42 54.77
CA SER A 11 -0.08 -4.16 53.55
C SER A 11 -1.54 -4.10 53.03
N PRO A 12 -1.82 -3.87 51.75
CA PRO A 12 -3.12 -4.19 51.17
C PRO A 12 -3.15 -5.62 50.66
N GLU A 13 -4.19 -6.34 51.06
CA GLU A 13 -4.61 -7.64 50.59
C GLU A 13 -4.86 -7.66 49.05
N PRO A 14 -4.70 -8.82 48.40
CA PRO A 14 -4.98 -8.98 46.98
C PRO A 14 -6.49 -9.14 46.73
N GLN A 15 -7.06 -8.29 45.89
CA GLN A 15 -8.39 -8.47 45.34
C GLN A 15 -8.37 -9.50 44.17
N PRO A 16 -9.39 -10.36 44.07
CA PRO A 16 -9.42 -11.40 43.06
C PRO A 16 -10.04 -10.95 41.75
N GLY A 17 -9.39 -11.36 40.67
CA GLY A 17 -10.05 -11.84 39.44
C GLY A 17 -10.72 -10.84 38.51
N THR A 18 -10.04 -10.53 37.43
CA THR A 18 -10.66 -10.58 36.09
C THR A 18 -9.67 -11.25 35.13
N SER A 19 -9.74 -12.58 35.11
CA SER A 19 -9.23 -13.39 34.02
C SER A 19 -10.28 -13.39 32.92
N SER A 20 -9.96 -12.90 31.76
CA SER A 20 -10.35 -13.49 30.47
C SER A 20 -10.29 -12.42 29.38
N SER A 21 -9.27 -12.43 28.56
CA SER A 21 -9.30 -12.17 27.11
C SER A 21 -7.90 -12.04 26.48
N VAL A 22 -6.94 -12.85 26.91
CA VAL A 22 -5.61 -12.94 26.23
C VAL A 22 -5.36 -14.38 25.77
N ALA A 23 -6.35 -15.03 25.21
CA ALA A 23 -6.26 -16.42 24.74
C ALA A 23 -6.94 -16.66 23.40
N ALA A 24 -6.80 -15.74 22.43
CA ALA A 24 -7.34 -15.97 21.08
C ALA A 24 -6.40 -15.50 19.95
N SER A 25 -5.07 -15.56 20.15
CA SER A 25 -4.09 -15.26 19.12
C SER A 25 -2.99 -16.33 19.02
N ARG A 26 -3.37 -17.61 19.12
CA ARG A 26 -2.46 -18.74 18.94
C ARG A 26 -3.09 -19.84 18.14
N ALA A 27 -3.37 -19.59 16.87
CA ALA A 27 -3.76 -20.66 15.94
C ALA A 27 -3.48 -20.30 14.48
N ALA A 28 -2.27 -19.86 14.13
CA ALA A 28 -1.71 -20.12 12.82
C ALA A 28 -0.84 -21.37 13.00
N GLY A 29 -1.35 -22.53 12.63
CA GLY A 29 -0.82 -23.83 13.01
C GLY A 29 0.62 -24.06 12.56
N ARG A 30 1.55 -24.16 13.51
CA ARG A 30 2.77 -24.95 13.30
C ARG A 30 2.32 -26.39 13.01
N ARG A 31 2.71 -26.95 11.89
CA ARG A 31 2.73 -28.42 11.75
C ARG A 31 3.79 -28.92 12.71
N GLU A 32 3.37 -29.55 13.82
CA GLU A 32 4.28 -30.19 14.74
C GLU A 32 5.12 -31.22 13.98
N GLY A 33 6.46 -31.08 14.06
CA GLY A 33 7.41 -31.98 13.43
C GLY A 33 8.05 -31.50 12.13
N TYR A 34 7.81 -30.26 11.66
CA TYR A 34 8.49 -29.76 10.45
C TYR A 34 9.95 -29.47 10.73
N VAL A 35 10.84 -30.31 10.21
CA VAL A 35 12.28 -30.03 10.10
C VAL A 35 12.48 -29.36 8.73
N PRO A 36 12.96 -28.12 8.67
CA PRO A 36 13.15 -27.44 7.41
C PRO A 36 14.17 -28.18 6.55
N GLY A 37 13.70 -28.82 5.48
CA GLY A 37 14.55 -29.29 4.39
C GLY A 37 14.93 -28.14 3.45
N ILE A 38 15.76 -28.43 2.46
CA ILE A 38 15.99 -27.52 1.34
C ILE A 38 14.69 -27.45 0.53
N LEU A 39 14.12 -26.25 0.40
CA LEU A 39 12.88 -26.00 -0.33
C LEU A 39 13.17 -25.39 -1.71
N ARG A 40 12.23 -25.56 -2.64
CA ARG A 40 12.19 -24.87 -3.93
C ARG A 40 10.99 -23.95 -3.96
N ILE A 41 11.19 -22.62 -3.99
CA ILE A 41 10.17 -21.61 -3.73
C ILE A 41 9.99 -20.72 -4.94
N GLY A 42 8.75 -20.62 -5.41
CA GLY A 42 8.34 -19.66 -6.45
C GLY A 42 8.15 -18.26 -5.88
N VAL A 43 8.56 -17.23 -6.63
CA VAL A 43 8.35 -15.82 -6.28
C VAL A 43 7.75 -15.10 -7.46
N LEU A 44 6.70 -14.33 -7.24
CA LEU A 44 6.08 -13.49 -8.26
C LEU A 44 5.74 -12.10 -7.75
N THR A 45 5.68 -11.12 -8.68
CA THR A 45 5.25 -9.75 -8.43
C THR A 45 4.04 -9.44 -9.30
N GLY A 46 2.89 -9.08 -8.69
CA GLY A 46 1.63 -8.85 -9.41
C GLY A 46 0.99 -7.48 -9.14
N GLY A 47 0.13 -7.07 -10.06
CA GLY A 47 -0.56 -5.78 -10.03
C GLY A 47 0.30 -4.61 -10.51
N GLY A 48 -0.09 -3.37 -10.20
CA GLY A 48 0.73 -2.19 -10.50
C GLY A 48 2.09 -2.26 -9.81
N ASP A 49 3.14 -1.86 -10.49
CA ASP A 49 4.47 -1.78 -9.89
C ASP A 49 4.58 -0.65 -8.86
N CYS A 50 5.57 -0.75 -8.00
CA CYS A 50 5.94 0.31 -7.07
C CYS A 50 7.42 0.23 -6.67
N PRO A 51 8.00 1.32 -6.17
CA PRO A 51 9.35 1.31 -5.61
C PRO A 51 9.43 0.38 -4.38
N GLY A 52 10.44 -0.50 -4.34
CA GLY A 52 10.65 -1.45 -3.24
C GLY A 52 10.46 -2.93 -3.61
N LEU A 53 9.81 -3.26 -4.73
CA LEU A 53 9.63 -4.66 -5.18
C LEU A 53 10.97 -5.41 -5.26
N ASN A 54 11.98 -4.79 -5.86
CA ASN A 54 13.31 -5.39 -5.97
C ASN A 54 14.00 -5.59 -4.61
N ALA A 55 13.68 -4.78 -3.61
CA ALA A 55 14.21 -4.97 -2.25
C ALA A 55 13.63 -6.23 -1.60
N VAL A 56 12.32 -6.51 -1.81
CA VAL A 56 11.69 -7.76 -1.36
C VAL A 56 12.33 -8.97 -2.04
N ILE A 57 12.39 -8.95 -3.38
CA ILE A 57 12.99 -10.06 -4.17
C ILE A 57 14.42 -10.33 -3.69
N ARG A 58 15.23 -9.28 -3.53
CA ARG A 58 16.59 -9.39 -3.02
C ARG A 58 16.66 -10.03 -1.63
N ALA A 59 15.78 -9.63 -0.72
CA ALA A 59 15.75 -10.17 0.64
C ALA A 59 15.40 -11.66 0.65
N VAL A 60 14.37 -12.05 -0.11
CA VAL A 60 13.95 -13.45 -0.26
C VAL A 60 15.07 -14.29 -0.83
N VAL A 61 15.68 -13.87 -1.94
CA VAL A 61 16.76 -14.62 -2.60
C VAL A 61 17.99 -14.71 -1.70
N ARG A 62 18.46 -13.58 -1.15
CA ARG A 62 19.65 -13.56 -0.32
C ARG A 62 19.51 -14.48 0.89
N LYS A 63 18.45 -14.33 1.67
CA LYS A 63 18.26 -15.15 2.87
C LYS A 63 17.91 -16.59 2.53
N GLY A 64 17.05 -16.81 1.53
CA GLY A 64 16.65 -18.15 1.08
C GLY A 64 17.85 -18.99 0.62
N VAL A 65 18.70 -18.42 -0.23
CA VAL A 65 19.88 -19.12 -0.76
C VAL A 65 21.02 -19.18 0.28
N ASP A 66 21.47 -18.02 0.81
CA ASP A 66 22.65 -17.96 1.65
C ASP A 66 22.46 -18.60 3.05
N ARG A 67 21.25 -18.44 3.63
CA ARG A 67 20.99 -18.89 5.00
C ARG A 67 20.33 -20.25 5.09
N TYR A 68 19.40 -20.53 4.17
CA TYR A 68 18.57 -21.74 4.22
C TYR A 68 18.92 -22.77 3.15
N GLY A 69 19.72 -22.40 2.14
CA GLY A 69 20.06 -23.28 1.01
C GLY A 69 18.90 -23.55 0.05
N HIS A 70 17.83 -22.75 0.12
CA HIS A 70 16.67 -22.92 -0.74
C HIS A 70 16.97 -22.56 -2.21
N ALA A 71 16.29 -23.21 -3.14
CA ALA A 71 16.26 -22.81 -4.54
C ALA A 71 15.10 -21.82 -4.74
N ILE A 72 15.35 -20.67 -5.37
CA ILE A 72 14.36 -19.65 -5.61
C ILE A 72 14.11 -19.53 -7.11
N VAL A 73 12.83 -19.58 -7.49
CA VAL A 73 12.35 -19.50 -8.88
C VAL A 73 11.51 -18.24 -9.02
N GLY A 74 11.88 -17.32 -9.89
CA GLY A 74 11.10 -16.12 -10.22
C GLY A 74 10.15 -16.39 -11.39
N PHE A 75 8.88 -16.02 -11.24
CA PHE A 75 7.91 -16.03 -12.32
C PHE A 75 7.82 -14.65 -12.96
N ARG A 76 8.00 -14.59 -14.28
CA ARG A 76 7.85 -13.37 -15.05
C ARG A 76 6.38 -12.93 -15.12
N ASP A 77 6.15 -11.62 -15.07
CA ASP A 77 4.83 -11.02 -15.26
C ASP A 77 3.74 -11.53 -14.30
N GLY A 78 4.12 -11.79 -13.05
CA GLY A 78 3.19 -12.15 -11.98
C GLY A 78 2.46 -13.47 -12.19
N TRP A 79 1.15 -13.50 -11.93
CA TRP A 79 0.34 -14.70 -12.13
C TRP A 79 0.32 -15.19 -13.58
N ARG A 80 0.53 -14.29 -14.54
CA ARG A 80 0.66 -14.67 -15.96
C ARG A 80 1.80 -15.65 -16.16
N GLY A 81 2.96 -15.38 -15.57
CA GLY A 81 4.12 -16.24 -15.70
C GLY A 81 3.92 -17.63 -15.08
N VAL A 82 3.10 -17.75 -14.02
CA VAL A 82 2.71 -19.04 -13.47
C VAL A 82 1.84 -19.81 -14.47
N LEU A 83 0.93 -19.12 -15.17
CA LEU A 83 0.03 -19.74 -16.15
C LEU A 83 0.72 -20.08 -17.47
N ASP A 84 1.76 -19.33 -17.85
CA ASP A 84 2.43 -19.40 -19.15
C ASP A 84 3.84 -20.07 -19.08
N ASP A 85 4.19 -20.68 -17.91
CA ASP A 85 5.48 -21.35 -17.71
C ASP A 85 6.70 -20.40 -17.89
N ALA A 86 6.56 -19.16 -17.49
CA ALA A 86 7.64 -18.17 -17.62
C ALA A 86 8.47 -18.08 -16.32
N ALA A 87 9.16 -19.17 -16.00
CA ALA A 87 9.97 -19.31 -14.79
C ALA A 87 11.47 -19.17 -15.08
N GLU A 88 12.21 -18.55 -14.16
CA GLU A 88 13.67 -18.46 -14.19
C GLU A 88 14.26 -18.68 -12.79
N GLU A 89 15.44 -19.31 -12.69
CA GLU A 89 16.12 -19.43 -11.42
C GLU A 89 16.71 -18.09 -10.97
N LEU A 90 16.44 -17.74 -9.70
CA LEU A 90 17.01 -16.55 -9.08
C LEU A 90 18.21 -16.93 -8.19
N THR A 91 19.35 -16.37 -8.54
CA THR A 91 20.62 -16.56 -7.82
C THR A 91 21.01 -15.28 -7.08
N ILE A 92 22.04 -15.38 -6.24
CA ILE A 92 22.64 -14.19 -5.59
C ILE A 92 23.06 -13.14 -6.62
N GLU A 93 23.58 -13.58 -7.77
CA GLU A 93 24.01 -12.68 -8.85
C GLU A 93 22.81 -11.99 -9.52
N SER A 94 21.68 -12.69 -9.71
CA SER A 94 20.45 -12.11 -10.28
C SER A 94 19.94 -10.90 -9.50
N VAL A 95 20.20 -10.84 -8.19
CA VAL A 95 19.72 -9.79 -7.29
C VAL A 95 20.80 -8.78 -6.90
N ARG A 96 21.95 -8.82 -7.57
CA ARG A 96 23.04 -7.89 -7.32
C ARG A 96 22.69 -6.50 -7.82
N GLY A 97 22.84 -5.49 -6.95
CA GLY A 97 22.65 -4.07 -7.31
C GLY A 97 21.18 -3.63 -7.53
N ILE A 98 20.18 -4.52 -7.30
CA ILE A 98 18.78 -4.16 -7.56
C ILE A 98 18.10 -3.38 -6.42
N LEU A 99 18.71 -3.30 -5.23
CA LEU A 99 18.10 -2.64 -4.06
C LEU A 99 17.58 -1.21 -4.34
N PRO A 100 18.33 -0.32 -5.02
CA PRO A 100 17.87 1.03 -5.31
C PRO A 100 17.01 1.15 -6.59
N ARG A 101 16.81 0.05 -7.33
CA ARG A 101 16.08 0.10 -8.59
C ARG A 101 14.57 0.06 -8.35
N GLY A 102 13.85 1.01 -8.92
CA GLY A 102 12.40 0.98 -9.01
C GLY A 102 11.88 -0.12 -9.95
N GLY A 103 10.58 -0.28 -10.03
CA GLY A 103 9.95 -1.38 -10.75
C GLY A 103 10.31 -2.75 -10.20
N THR A 104 10.24 -3.77 -11.03
CA THR A 104 10.54 -5.16 -10.67
C THR A 104 11.36 -5.86 -11.75
N ILE A 105 12.38 -6.63 -11.35
CA ILE A 105 13.16 -7.44 -12.30
C ILE A 105 12.35 -8.60 -12.89
N LEU A 106 11.27 -9.01 -12.23
CA LEU A 106 10.39 -10.08 -12.69
C LEU A 106 9.27 -9.61 -13.63
N GLY A 107 9.08 -8.28 -13.80
CA GLY A 107 7.89 -7.78 -14.48
C GLY A 107 6.64 -7.96 -13.64
N SER A 108 5.51 -7.47 -14.13
CA SER A 108 4.23 -7.53 -13.42
C SER A 108 3.08 -7.55 -14.43
N SER A 109 1.97 -8.17 -14.06
CA SER A 109 0.73 -8.13 -14.82
C SER A 109 -0.49 -8.00 -13.91
N ARG A 110 -1.63 -7.68 -14.53
CA ARG A 110 -2.95 -7.67 -13.87
C ARG A 110 -3.72 -8.97 -14.09
N THR A 111 -3.03 -10.06 -14.38
CA THR A 111 -3.65 -11.37 -14.58
C THR A 111 -4.19 -11.90 -13.24
N ASN A 112 -5.44 -12.34 -13.25
CA ASN A 112 -6.03 -13.08 -12.13
C ASN A 112 -6.13 -14.55 -12.55
N PRO A 113 -5.39 -15.47 -11.91
CA PRO A 113 -5.38 -16.88 -12.30
C PRO A 113 -6.72 -17.59 -12.07
N LEU A 114 -7.60 -17.00 -11.26
CA LEU A 114 -8.90 -17.59 -10.92
C LEU A 114 -10.06 -16.99 -11.73
N LYS A 115 -9.77 -16.17 -12.72
CA LYS A 115 -10.79 -15.57 -13.58
C LYS A 115 -11.35 -16.57 -14.60
N ASP A 116 -10.50 -17.49 -15.04
CA ASP A 116 -10.84 -18.49 -16.04
C ASP A 116 -11.07 -19.86 -15.38
N ASP A 117 -11.98 -20.67 -15.95
CA ASP A 117 -12.22 -22.03 -15.52
C ASP A 117 -10.92 -22.88 -15.58
N GLY A 118 -10.64 -23.63 -14.54
CA GLY A 118 -9.43 -24.45 -14.43
C GLY A 118 -8.15 -23.69 -14.04
N GLY A 119 -8.22 -22.41 -13.71
CA GLY A 119 -7.05 -21.64 -13.32
C GLY A 119 -6.36 -22.15 -12.06
N LEU A 120 -7.12 -22.63 -11.08
CA LEU A 120 -6.57 -23.28 -9.88
C LEU A 120 -5.74 -24.52 -10.23
N ASP A 121 -6.24 -25.37 -11.11
CA ASP A 121 -5.55 -26.61 -11.51
C ASP A 121 -4.28 -26.28 -12.30
N ARG A 122 -4.32 -25.30 -13.20
CA ARG A 122 -3.12 -24.80 -13.89
C ARG A 122 -2.05 -24.31 -12.93
N VAL A 123 -2.42 -23.60 -11.87
CA VAL A 123 -1.44 -23.17 -10.84
C VAL A 123 -0.86 -24.40 -10.13
N ARG A 124 -1.65 -25.40 -9.78
CA ARG A 124 -1.19 -26.65 -9.15
C ARG A 124 -0.26 -27.43 -10.06
N ASP A 125 -0.65 -27.62 -11.30
CA ASP A 125 0.14 -28.31 -12.32
C ASP A 125 1.51 -27.63 -12.49
N GLU A 126 1.55 -26.29 -12.47
CA GLU A 126 2.79 -25.53 -12.56
C GLU A 126 3.68 -25.75 -11.34
N LEU A 127 3.11 -25.73 -10.12
CA LEU A 127 3.88 -26.02 -8.91
C LEU A 127 4.48 -27.45 -8.96
N GLU A 128 3.71 -28.43 -9.39
CA GLU A 128 4.18 -29.82 -9.54
C GLU A 128 5.27 -29.93 -10.60
N ARG A 129 5.08 -29.31 -11.76
CA ARG A 129 6.02 -29.30 -12.88
C ARG A 129 7.35 -28.69 -12.50
N GLN A 130 7.33 -27.55 -11.82
CA GLN A 130 8.51 -26.84 -11.31
C GLN A 130 9.05 -27.45 -10.00
N LYS A 131 8.36 -28.44 -9.44
CA LYS A 131 8.67 -29.07 -8.13
C LYS A 131 8.80 -28.02 -7.03
N LEU A 132 7.83 -27.10 -6.97
CA LEU A 132 7.80 -26.04 -5.97
C LEU A 132 7.11 -26.53 -4.68
N ASP A 133 7.69 -26.21 -3.55
CA ASP A 133 7.11 -26.43 -2.24
C ASP A 133 6.06 -25.37 -1.88
N GLY A 134 6.09 -24.20 -2.55
CA GLY A 134 5.12 -23.13 -2.39
C GLY A 134 5.54 -21.83 -3.07
N LEU A 135 4.76 -20.78 -2.84
CA LEU A 135 4.90 -19.49 -3.48
C LEU A 135 5.04 -18.34 -2.46
N ILE A 136 5.88 -17.36 -2.78
CA ILE A 136 5.86 -16.02 -2.19
C ILE A 136 5.21 -15.08 -3.22
N VAL A 137 4.06 -14.53 -2.86
CA VAL A 137 3.26 -13.66 -3.75
C VAL A 137 3.35 -12.22 -3.26
N ILE A 138 3.96 -11.37 -4.08
CA ILE A 138 4.18 -9.95 -3.77
C ILE A 138 3.16 -9.14 -4.56
N GLY A 139 2.19 -8.51 -3.90
CA GLY A 139 1.13 -7.81 -4.63
C GLY A 139 0.21 -6.93 -3.78
N GLY A 140 -0.70 -6.23 -4.49
CA GLY A 140 -1.81 -5.50 -3.89
C GLY A 140 -3.03 -6.40 -3.66
N GLU A 141 -4.17 -5.76 -3.38
CA GLU A 141 -5.43 -6.42 -3.03
C GLU A 141 -5.81 -7.54 -4.01
N ASP A 142 -5.90 -7.26 -5.31
CA ASP A 142 -6.29 -8.24 -6.32
C ASP A 142 -5.36 -9.46 -6.36
N THR A 143 -4.04 -9.20 -6.32
CA THR A 143 -3.01 -10.24 -6.38
C THR A 143 -3.01 -11.12 -5.14
N LEU A 144 -3.13 -10.50 -3.96
CA LEU A 144 -3.21 -11.21 -2.68
C LEU A 144 -4.58 -11.83 -2.45
N GLY A 145 -5.65 -11.25 -3.00
CA GLY A 145 -6.99 -11.85 -3.02
C GLY A 145 -7.03 -13.18 -3.79
N ALA A 146 -6.34 -13.23 -4.93
CA ALA A 146 -6.14 -14.50 -5.65
C ALA A 146 -5.29 -15.48 -4.81
N ALA A 147 -4.20 -15.01 -4.19
CA ALA A 147 -3.34 -15.80 -3.32
C ALA A 147 -4.10 -16.38 -2.11
N ALA A 148 -4.98 -15.61 -1.48
CA ALA A 148 -5.82 -16.06 -0.36
C ALA A 148 -6.76 -17.19 -0.78
N LYS A 149 -7.44 -17.06 -1.93
CA LYS A 149 -8.32 -18.11 -2.49
C LYS A 149 -7.53 -19.37 -2.85
N LEU A 150 -6.36 -19.24 -3.47
CA LEU A 150 -5.48 -20.36 -3.76
C LEU A 150 -5.01 -21.06 -2.47
N SER A 151 -4.66 -20.29 -1.45
CA SER A 151 -4.27 -20.81 -0.14
C SER A 151 -5.41 -21.60 0.52
N SER A 152 -6.64 -21.07 0.50
CA SER A 152 -7.83 -21.75 1.01
C SER A 152 -8.14 -23.06 0.25
N ALA A 153 -7.72 -23.13 -1.03
CA ALA A 153 -7.79 -24.34 -1.85
C ALA A 153 -6.58 -25.29 -1.65
N GLY A 154 -5.70 -25.01 -0.68
CA GLY A 154 -4.59 -25.88 -0.30
C GLY A 154 -3.26 -25.61 -1.03
N VAL A 155 -3.16 -24.55 -1.84
CA VAL A 155 -1.89 -24.13 -2.45
C VAL A 155 -1.03 -23.45 -1.37
N PRO A 156 0.23 -23.86 -1.14
CA PRO A 156 1.10 -23.24 -0.16
C PRO A 156 1.56 -21.84 -0.61
N VAL A 157 1.04 -20.79 0.02
CA VAL A 157 1.34 -19.39 -0.34
C VAL A 157 1.69 -18.56 0.89
N VAL A 158 2.65 -17.66 0.76
CA VAL A 158 2.93 -16.56 1.69
C VAL A 158 2.84 -15.24 0.94
N GLY A 159 2.08 -14.28 1.47
CA GLY A 159 1.88 -12.96 0.90
C GLY A 159 2.90 -11.92 1.36
N VAL A 160 3.13 -10.94 0.49
CA VAL A 160 3.88 -9.71 0.83
C VAL A 160 3.08 -8.51 0.33
N PRO A 161 2.71 -7.55 1.22
CA PRO A 161 1.84 -6.45 0.87
C PRO A 161 2.59 -5.38 0.07
N LYS A 162 2.14 -5.14 -1.15
CA LYS A 162 2.72 -4.19 -2.08
C LYS A 162 1.62 -3.33 -2.70
N THR A 163 1.56 -2.06 -2.34
CA THR A 163 0.74 -1.05 -3.01
C THR A 163 1.24 0.34 -2.63
N ILE A 164 1.15 1.30 -3.55
CA ILE A 164 1.39 2.71 -3.22
C ILE A 164 0.19 3.34 -2.51
N ASP A 165 -0.99 2.77 -2.64
CA ASP A 165 -2.25 3.34 -2.11
C ASP A 165 -2.39 3.12 -0.60
N ASN A 166 -1.55 2.28 0.01
CA ASN A 166 -1.58 1.94 1.45
C ASN A 166 -2.95 1.44 1.95
N ASP A 167 -3.66 0.76 1.07
CA ASP A 167 -5.07 0.37 1.22
C ASP A 167 -5.30 -1.10 1.59
N LEU A 168 -4.22 -1.88 1.83
CA LEU A 168 -4.33 -3.26 2.28
C LEU A 168 -4.65 -3.36 3.77
N GLY A 169 -5.62 -4.18 4.12
CA GLY A 169 -5.94 -4.54 5.49
C GLY A 169 -4.81 -5.30 6.18
N GLY A 170 -4.93 -5.46 7.50
CA GLY A 170 -3.99 -6.27 8.26
C GLY A 170 -2.58 -5.70 8.41
N THR A 171 -2.21 -4.60 7.79
CA THR A 171 -0.90 -3.95 7.91
C THR A 171 -1.03 -2.44 8.10
N ASP A 172 -0.19 -1.84 8.93
CA ASP A 172 -0.20 -0.39 9.15
C ASP A 172 0.35 0.38 7.94
N ARG A 173 1.31 -0.21 7.21
CA ARG A 173 1.88 0.38 6.00
C ARG A 173 2.27 -0.68 4.98
N THR A 174 2.17 -0.30 3.72
CA THR A 174 2.69 -1.03 2.57
C THR A 174 3.93 -0.32 2.03
N PHE A 175 4.89 -1.05 1.49
CA PHE A 175 6.02 -0.42 0.80
C PHE A 175 5.58 0.11 -0.59
N GLY A 176 6.28 1.15 -1.03
CA GLY A 176 5.95 1.94 -2.21
C GLY A 176 5.14 3.20 -1.88
N PHE A 177 4.40 3.19 -0.78
CA PHE A 177 3.60 4.31 -0.31
C PHE A 177 4.45 5.53 0.07
N ASP A 178 5.48 5.33 0.88
CA ASP A 178 6.37 6.43 1.31
C ASP A 178 7.05 7.11 0.13
N THR A 179 7.48 6.34 -0.86
CA THR A 179 8.05 6.89 -2.09
C THR A 179 7.01 7.66 -2.91
N ALA A 180 5.79 7.14 -3.02
CA ALA A 180 4.71 7.83 -3.75
C ALA A 180 4.34 9.16 -3.09
N VAL A 181 4.26 9.19 -1.76
CA VAL A 181 4.06 10.43 -0.99
C VAL A 181 5.20 11.42 -1.22
N GLN A 182 6.46 10.95 -1.18
CA GLN A 182 7.62 11.81 -1.43
C GLN A 182 7.59 12.41 -2.83
N VAL A 183 7.29 11.60 -3.87
CA VAL A 183 7.19 12.09 -5.26
C VAL A 183 6.09 13.15 -5.39
N ALA A 184 4.94 12.93 -4.76
CA ALA A 184 3.84 13.88 -4.79
C ALA A 184 4.19 15.17 -4.01
N THR A 185 4.84 15.06 -2.85
CA THR A 185 5.30 16.20 -2.05
C THR A 185 6.33 17.03 -2.82
N ASP A 186 7.33 16.39 -3.43
CA ASP A 186 8.34 17.08 -4.26
C ASP A 186 7.71 17.83 -5.44
N ALA A 187 6.63 17.32 -6.01
CA ALA A 187 5.88 18.01 -7.06
C ALA A 187 5.11 19.22 -6.50
N ILE A 188 4.42 19.05 -5.37
CA ILE A 188 3.69 20.14 -4.70
C ILE A 188 4.63 21.29 -4.32
N ASP A 189 5.79 20.98 -3.72
CA ASP A 189 6.81 21.99 -3.36
C ASP A 189 7.26 22.83 -4.55
N ARG A 190 7.44 22.20 -5.71
CA ARG A 190 7.78 22.92 -6.96
C ARG A 190 6.65 23.82 -7.44
N LEU A 191 5.40 23.35 -7.26
CA LEU A 191 4.22 24.08 -7.69
C LEU A 191 3.95 25.31 -6.81
N HIS A 192 4.29 25.31 -5.52
CA HIS A 192 4.13 26.46 -4.64
C HIS A 192 4.79 27.72 -5.20
N THR A 193 6.03 27.62 -5.63
CA THR A 193 6.79 28.77 -6.13
C THR A 193 6.19 29.36 -7.42
N THR A 194 5.65 28.51 -8.29
CA THR A 194 5.00 28.99 -9.52
C THR A 194 3.59 29.50 -9.25
N ALA A 195 2.84 28.88 -8.30
CA ALA A 195 1.53 29.37 -7.87
C ALA A 195 1.60 30.77 -7.29
N GLU A 196 2.58 31.02 -6.39
CA GLU A 196 2.82 32.32 -5.78
C GLU A 196 3.24 33.36 -6.82
N SER A 197 4.17 33.03 -7.73
CA SER A 197 4.70 33.95 -8.73
C SER A 197 3.65 34.43 -9.73
N HIS A 198 2.65 33.59 -10.02
CA HIS A 198 1.60 33.89 -11.00
C HIS A 198 0.23 34.20 -10.37
N HIS A 199 0.10 34.13 -9.05
CA HIS A 199 -1.17 34.33 -8.34
C HIS A 199 -2.29 33.39 -8.84
N ARG A 200 -1.94 32.08 -9.05
CA ARG A 200 -2.85 31.06 -9.60
C ARG A 200 -3.16 29.99 -8.58
N ASN A 201 -4.37 29.47 -8.65
CA ASN A 201 -4.65 28.24 -7.94
C ASN A 201 -4.13 27.04 -8.73
N LEU A 202 -3.60 26.05 -8.04
CA LEU A 202 -3.11 24.82 -8.65
C LEU A 202 -3.84 23.62 -8.05
N VAL A 203 -4.41 22.79 -8.93
CA VAL A 203 -4.98 21.49 -8.58
C VAL A 203 -3.94 20.42 -8.89
N VAL A 204 -3.60 19.61 -7.91
CA VAL A 204 -2.64 18.50 -8.05
C VAL A 204 -3.41 17.20 -7.91
N GLU A 205 -3.62 16.49 -9.02
CA GLU A 205 -4.25 15.19 -9.02
C GLU A 205 -3.20 14.11 -8.74
N VAL A 206 -3.43 13.33 -7.68
CA VAL A 206 -2.59 12.23 -7.24
C VAL A 206 -3.33 10.89 -7.35
N MET A 207 -2.60 9.79 -7.35
CA MET A 207 -3.17 8.46 -7.31
C MET A 207 -3.88 8.20 -5.97
N GLY A 208 -4.79 7.26 -5.96
CA GLY A 208 -5.64 6.92 -4.81
C GLY A 208 -7.05 6.62 -5.28
N ARG A 209 -7.34 5.33 -5.56
CA ARG A 209 -8.62 4.92 -6.14
C ARG A 209 -9.72 4.83 -5.09
N HIS A 210 -9.47 4.08 -4.05
CA HIS A 210 -10.42 3.77 -2.98
C HIS A 210 -10.00 4.38 -1.63
N ALA A 211 -8.75 4.81 -1.55
CA ALA A 211 -8.16 5.38 -0.35
C ALA A 211 -7.34 6.63 -0.67
N GLY A 212 -7.56 7.68 0.10
CA GLY A 212 -6.96 9.00 -0.07
C GLY A 212 -5.63 9.20 0.66
N TRP A 213 -4.94 8.13 1.03
CA TRP A 213 -3.71 8.20 1.81
C TRP A 213 -2.61 9.05 1.16
N ILE A 214 -2.39 8.89 -0.15
CA ILE A 214 -1.37 9.69 -0.86
C ILE A 214 -1.76 11.16 -0.83
N ALA A 215 -3.02 11.49 -1.16
CA ALA A 215 -3.51 12.87 -1.15
C ALA A 215 -3.39 13.51 0.23
N LEU A 216 -3.80 12.78 1.28
CA LEU A 216 -3.73 13.27 2.66
C LEU A 216 -2.30 13.54 3.09
N HIS A 217 -1.41 12.56 2.93
CA HIS A 217 -0.03 12.69 3.41
C HIS A 217 0.78 13.69 2.59
N SER A 218 0.68 13.65 1.25
CA SER A 218 1.41 14.59 0.40
C SER A 218 0.84 16.00 0.48
N GLY A 219 -0.48 16.14 0.64
CA GLY A 219 -1.13 17.43 0.84
C GLY A 219 -0.74 18.08 2.16
N LEU A 220 -0.72 17.32 3.27
CA LEU A 220 -0.23 17.81 4.56
C LEU A 220 1.27 18.17 4.51
N ALA A 221 2.09 17.28 3.96
CA ALA A 221 3.54 17.51 3.88
C ALA A 221 3.90 18.67 2.95
N GLY A 222 3.18 18.83 1.84
CA GLY A 222 3.37 19.89 0.85
C GLY A 222 2.59 21.16 1.16
N GLY A 223 1.88 21.26 2.29
CA GLY A 223 1.16 22.48 2.70
C GLY A 223 0.00 22.85 1.79
N ALA A 224 -0.79 21.85 1.35
CA ALA A 224 -2.01 22.08 0.58
C ALA A 224 -3.06 22.84 1.40
N ASP A 225 -3.78 23.72 0.72
CA ASP A 225 -4.87 24.52 1.30
C ASP A 225 -6.21 23.78 1.31
N VAL A 226 -6.35 22.78 0.44
CA VAL A 226 -7.50 21.87 0.37
C VAL A 226 -7.00 20.48 -0.02
N ILE A 227 -7.52 19.44 0.64
CA ILE A 227 -7.23 18.05 0.34
C ILE A 227 -8.56 17.33 0.12
N LEU A 228 -8.70 16.65 -1.03
CA LEU A 228 -9.92 15.93 -1.40
C LEU A 228 -9.61 14.44 -1.56
N ILE A 229 -10.37 13.60 -0.83
CA ILE A 229 -10.16 12.15 -0.74
C ILE A 229 -11.42 11.36 -1.11
N PRO A 230 -11.29 10.10 -1.56
CA PRO A 230 -12.47 9.29 -1.93
C PRO A 230 -13.41 9.03 -0.77
N GLU A 231 -12.91 8.91 0.45
CA GLU A 231 -13.68 8.58 1.65
C GLU A 231 -14.65 9.67 2.07
N ARG A 232 -14.41 10.89 1.61
CA ARG A 232 -15.26 12.04 1.95
C ARG A 232 -15.67 12.79 0.67
N PRO A 233 -16.91 12.60 0.18
CA PRO A 233 -17.44 13.39 -0.92
C PRO A 233 -17.35 14.90 -0.60
N PHE A 234 -16.86 15.67 -1.55
CA PHE A 234 -16.61 17.11 -1.37
C PHE A 234 -17.72 17.99 -1.99
N ASP A 235 -17.98 19.11 -1.36
CA ASP A 235 -18.82 20.18 -1.91
C ASP A 235 -17.93 21.22 -2.61
N ILE A 236 -18.11 21.40 -3.92
CA ILE A 236 -17.34 22.36 -4.72
C ILE A 236 -17.52 23.81 -4.24
N ASP A 237 -18.70 24.16 -3.72
CA ASP A 237 -18.93 25.49 -3.18
C ASP A 237 -18.14 25.72 -1.89
N GLU A 238 -17.92 24.68 -1.08
CA GLU A 238 -17.03 24.75 0.08
C GLU A 238 -15.58 24.95 -0.34
N VAL A 239 -15.11 24.21 -1.34
CA VAL A 239 -13.75 24.38 -1.91
C VAL A 239 -13.56 25.82 -2.39
N CYS A 240 -14.51 26.35 -3.16
CA CYS A 240 -14.45 27.73 -3.64
C CYS A 240 -14.44 28.75 -2.49
N ARG A 241 -15.25 28.54 -1.44
CA ARG A 241 -15.27 29.41 -0.25
C ARG A 241 -13.92 29.39 0.50
N LEU A 242 -13.27 28.26 0.62
CA LEU A 242 -11.94 28.15 1.23
C LEU A 242 -10.91 28.97 0.43
N ILE A 243 -10.90 28.84 -0.90
CA ILE A 243 -10.01 29.59 -1.79
C ILE A 243 -10.28 31.11 -1.70
N GLN A 244 -11.54 31.52 -1.78
CA GLN A 244 -11.95 32.94 -1.66
C GLN A 244 -11.55 33.54 -0.31
N ARG A 245 -11.75 32.79 0.79
CA ARG A 245 -11.32 33.20 2.13
C ARG A 245 -9.80 33.44 2.21
N ARG A 246 -9.03 32.59 1.56
CA ARG A 246 -7.59 32.73 1.48
C ARG A 246 -7.18 33.99 0.69
N HIS A 247 -7.80 34.21 -0.46
CA HIS A 247 -7.58 35.42 -1.27
C HIS A 247 -7.94 36.70 -0.51
N SER A 248 -9.07 36.71 0.24
CA SER A 248 -9.47 37.88 1.05
C SER A 248 -8.48 38.23 2.16
N ARG A 249 -7.64 37.25 2.57
CA ARG A 249 -6.55 37.44 3.56
C ARG A 249 -5.21 37.86 2.93
N GLY A 250 -5.19 38.19 1.63
CA GLY A 250 -3.99 38.61 0.91
C GLY A 250 -3.08 37.45 0.44
N ARG A 251 -3.61 36.24 0.42
CA ARG A 251 -2.95 35.03 -0.12
C ARG A 251 -3.53 34.70 -1.48
N TYR A 252 -2.94 35.18 -2.56
CA TYR A 252 -3.50 35.19 -3.91
C TYR A 252 -3.31 33.89 -4.71
N PHE A 253 -2.99 32.77 -4.06
CA PHE A 253 -2.93 31.45 -4.66
C PHE A 253 -3.42 30.38 -3.68
N ALA A 254 -3.80 29.23 -4.17
CA ALA A 254 -4.10 28.04 -3.36
C ALA A 254 -3.62 26.76 -4.05
N ILE A 255 -3.21 25.79 -3.24
CA ILE A 255 -2.90 24.43 -3.67
C ILE A 255 -4.03 23.49 -3.24
N VAL A 256 -4.67 22.86 -4.21
CA VAL A 256 -5.70 21.83 -3.99
C VAL A 256 -5.11 20.48 -4.37
N VAL A 257 -4.98 19.55 -3.42
CA VAL A 257 -4.55 18.19 -3.69
C VAL A 257 -5.77 17.29 -3.75
N VAL A 258 -5.94 16.54 -4.82
CA VAL A 258 -7.10 15.67 -5.03
C VAL A 258 -6.66 14.25 -5.41
N ALA A 259 -7.20 13.25 -4.72
CA ALA A 259 -7.05 11.86 -5.13
C ALA A 259 -7.90 11.58 -6.37
N GLU A 260 -7.39 10.79 -7.33
CA GLU A 260 -8.08 10.46 -8.59
C GLU A 260 -9.46 9.81 -8.40
N GLY A 261 -9.69 9.20 -7.23
CA GLY A 261 -10.96 8.58 -6.84
C GLY A 261 -11.89 9.46 -6.02
N ALA A 262 -11.52 10.72 -5.74
CA ALA A 262 -12.38 11.65 -5.01
C ALA A 262 -13.66 11.97 -5.81
N THR A 263 -14.79 12.06 -5.12
CA THR A 263 -16.10 12.29 -5.73
C THR A 263 -16.76 13.54 -5.16
N PRO A 264 -17.45 14.35 -5.98
CA PRO A 264 -18.26 15.44 -5.48
C PRO A 264 -19.52 14.91 -4.78
N VAL A 265 -20.11 15.72 -3.89
CA VAL A 265 -21.46 15.51 -3.39
C VAL A 265 -22.42 15.54 -4.57
N GLU A 266 -23.37 14.62 -4.61
CA GLU A 266 -24.32 14.47 -5.70
C GLU A 266 -25.05 15.79 -6.00
N GLY A 267 -25.08 16.16 -7.28
CA GLY A 267 -25.76 17.39 -7.77
C GLY A 267 -24.97 18.69 -7.57
N THR A 268 -23.80 18.69 -6.95
CA THR A 268 -23.01 19.92 -6.75
C THR A 268 -22.15 20.29 -7.97
N MET A 269 -21.76 19.32 -8.78
CA MET A 269 -21.01 19.53 -10.04
C MET A 269 -21.24 18.37 -11.03
N ALA A 270 -20.88 18.57 -12.29
CA ALA A 270 -20.91 17.51 -13.29
C ALA A 270 -19.94 16.39 -12.93
N THR A 271 -20.42 15.15 -12.96
CA THR A 271 -19.55 13.98 -12.79
C THR A 271 -18.96 13.55 -14.14
N LEU A 272 -17.78 12.95 -14.11
CA LEU A 272 -17.27 12.22 -15.25
C LEU A 272 -18.27 11.12 -15.63
N GLY A 273 -18.65 11.04 -16.91
CA GLY A 273 -19.49 9.96 -17.39
C GLY A 273 -18.90 8.59 -17.13
N GLU A 274 -19.61 7.51 -17.50
CA GLU A 274 -19.08 6.14 -17.32
C GLU A 274 -17.71 5.99 -17.97
N ASN A 275 -16.70 5.80 -17.14
CA ASN A 275 -15.34 5.58 -17.60
C ASN A 275 -15.15 4.15 -18.11
N PRO A 276 -14.38 3.91 -19.17
CA PRO A 276 -14.03 2.57 -19.62
C PRO A 276 -13.38 1.79 -18.46
N ARG A 277 -13.71 0.50 -18.35
CA ARG A 277 -13.19 -0.37 -17.30
C ARG A 277 -11.84 -0.96 -17.67
N ASP A 278 -11.01 -1.22 -16.67
CA ASP A 278 -9.75 -1.97 -16.83
C ASP A 278 -9.97 -3.49 -16.83
N GLU A 279 -8.91 -4.27 -16.96
CA GLU A 279 -8.95 -5.74 -17.02
C GLU A 279 -9.52 -6.40 -15.75
N PHE A 280 -9.50 -5.71 -14.60
CA PHE A 280 -10.13 -6.16 -13.35
C PHE A 280 -11.59 -5.72 -13.22
N GLY A 281 -12.11 -4.96 -14.18
CA GLY A 281 -13.47 -4.42 -14.16
C GLY A 281 -13.61 -3.11 -13.38
N HIS A 282 -12.51 -2.50 -12.94
CA HIS A 282 -12.53 -1.21 -12.28
C HIS A 282 -12.61 -0.06 -13.30
N PRO A 283 -13.36 1.01 -13.03
CA PRO A 283 -13.39 2.18 -13.91
C PRO A 283 -11.99 2.79 -14.01
N ARG A 284 -11.60 3.21 -15.21
CA ARG A 284 -10.39 4.00 -15.40
C ARG A 284 -10.63 5.38 -14.77
N LEU A 285 -9.86 5.71 -13.75
CA LEU A 285 -9.93 6.98 -13.05
C LEU A 285 -9.02 8.03 -13.69
N GLY A 286 -9.21 9.28 -13.30
CA GLY A 286 -8.45 10.44 -13.79
C GLY A 286 -9.35 11.50 -14.41
N GLY A 287 -8.88 12.74 -14.34
CA GLY A 287 -9.58 13.89 -14.91
C GLY A 287 -10.44 14.67 -13.92
N ILE A 288 -10.54 14.23 -12.65
CA ILE A 288 -11.21 15.02 -11.60
C ILE A 288 -10.50 16.37 -11.41
N GLY A 289 -9.18 16.41 -11.55
CA GLY A 289 -8.40 17.65 -11.48
C GLY A 289 -8.80 18.66 -12.54
N GLN A 290 -9.00 18.22 -13.80
CA GLN A 290 -9.46 19.13 -14.88
C GLN A 290 -10.87 19.65 -14.65
N ILE A 291 -11.76 18.82 -14.12
CA ILE A 291 -13.10 19.26 -13.77
C ILE A 291 -13.04 20.31 -12.65
N LEU A 292 -12.25 20.06 -11.61
CA LEU A 292 -12.03 21.01 -10.52
C LEU A 292 -11.42 22.31 -11.02
N GLU A 293 -10.45 22.28 -11.95
CA GLU A 293 -9.89 23.46 -12.59
C GLU A 293 -11.00 24.34 -13.18
N HIS A 294 -11.86 23.75 -14.03
CA HIS A 294 -12.96 24.45 -14.68
C HIS A 294 -13.98 24.99 -13.67
N GLU A 295 -14.41 24.18 -12.72
CA GLU A 295 -15.41 24.55 -11.72
C GLU A 295 -14.91 25.67 -10.79
N ILE A 296 -13.65 25.59 -10.31
CA ILE A 296 -13.07 26.62 -9.46
C ILE A 296 -12.93 27.93 -10.25
N GLU A 297 -12.40 27.89 -11.47
CA GLU A 297 -12.22 29.10 -12.29
C GLU A 297 -13.56 29.75 -12.62
N SER A 298 -14.59 28.98 -13.01
CA SER A 298 -15.89 29.50 -13.35
C SER A 298 -16.66 30.13 -12.17
N ARG A 299 -16.52 29.56 -10.96
CA ARG A 299 -17.21 30.01 -9.75
C ARG A 299 -16.50 31.13 -9.02
N THR A 300 -15.17 31.19 -9.09
CA THR A 300 -14.38 32.16 -8.33
C THR A 300 -13.85 33.31 -9.18
N GLY A 301 -13.69 33.11 -10.49
CA GLY A 301 -12.97 34.00 -11.39
C GLY A 301 -11.47 34.00 -11.23
N TYR A 302 -10.92 33.11 -10.41
CA TYR A 302 -9.47 32.99 -10.21
C TYR A 302 -8.87 31.98 -11.17
N GLU A 303 -7.80 32.37 -11.85
CA GLU A 303 -7.08 31.47 -12.77
C GLU A 303 -6.63 30.20 -12.03
N THR A 304 -7.01 29.06 -12.55
CA THR A 304 -6.72 27.75 -11.96
C THR A 304 -6.06 26.84 -13.01
N ARG A 305 -5.11 26.03 -12.63
CA ARG A 305 -4.42 25.07 -13.51
C ARG A 305 -4.29 23.72 -12.81
N THR A 306 -4.33 22.65 -13.60
CA THR A 306 -4.21 21.29 -13.11
C THR A 306 -2.87 20.67 -13.48
N THR A 307 -2.31 19.93 -12.56
CA THR A 307 -1.18 19.02 -12.76
C THR A 307 -1.60 17.62 -12.35
N VAL A 308 -1.62 16.69 -13.30
CA VAL A 308 -1.90 15.26 -13.03
C VAL A 308 -0.57 14.54 -12.89
N LEU A 309 -0.27 14.01 -11.70
CA LEU A 309 1.00 13.30 -11.47
C LEU A 309 0.99 11.90 -12.07
N GLY A 310 -0.14 11.18 -11.98
CA GLY A 310 -0.27 9.87 -12.59
C GLY A 310 0.85 8.90 -12.23
N HIS A 311 1.35 8.16 -13.21
CA HIS A 311 2.29 7.05 -13.02
C HIS A 311 3.71 7.44 -12.55
N VAL A 312 4.09 8.72 -12.52
CA VAL A 312 5.38 9.13 -11.94
C VAL A 312 5.48 8.76 -10.46
N GLN A 313 4.33 8.64 -9.77
CA GLN A 313 4.25 8.20 -8.38
C GLN A 313 4.58 6.71 -8.17
N ARG A 314 4.54 5.90 -9.24
CA ARG A 314 4.89 4.47 -9.21
C ARG A 314 6.35 4.20 -9.51
N GLY A 315 7.04 5.19 -10.09
CA GLY A 315 8.40 5.03 -10.60
C GLY A 315 9.48 5.52 -9.66
N GLY A 316 10.71 5.37 -10.12
CA GLY A 316 11.88 5.93 -9.46
C GLY A 316 12.49 5.05 -8.37
N THR A 317 13.51 5.61 -7.74
CA THR A 317 14.28 4.96 -6.68
C THR A 317 13.48 4.95 -5.37
N PRO A 318 13.30 3.80 -4.70
CA PRO A 318 12.60 3.76 -3.42
C PRO A 318 13.30 4.59 -2.35
N THR A 319 12.52 5.26 -1.50
CA THR A 319 13.04 5.94 -0.30
C THR A 319 13.78 4.97 0.62
N ALA A 320 14.56 5.49 1.56
CA ALA A 320 15.21 4.65 2.57
C ALA A 320 14.18 3.85 3.38
N TYR A 321 13.03 4.46 3.70
CA TYR A 321 11.96 3.80 4.43
C TYR A 321 11.42 2.59 3.65
N ASP A 322 11.02 2.76 2.40
CA ASP A 322 10.49 1.69 1.57
C ASP A 322 11.51 0.57 1.33
N ARG A 323 12.81 0.89 1.16
CA ARG A 323 13.86 -0.13 1.05
C ARG A 323 13.97 -0.99 2.30
N VAL A 324 13.92 -0.37 3.48
CA VAL A 324 14.01 -1.09 4.76
C VAL A 324 12.77 -1.92 5.00
N LEU A 325 11.58 -1.35 4.85
CA LEU A 325 10.31 -2.05 5.05
C LEU A 325 10.15 -3.23 4.09
N ALA A 326 10.40 -3.01 2.79
CA ALA A 326 10.36 -4.06 1.78
C ALA A 326 11.37 -5.19 2.06
N THR A 327 12.58 -4.84 2.52
CA THR A 327 13.58 -5.83 2.95
C THR A 327 13.05 -6.64 4.13
N GLN A 328 12.50 -6.00 5.16
CA GLN A 328 11.94 -6.70 6.33
C GLN A 328 10.78 -7.62 5.93
N PHE A 329 9.87 -7.18 5.07
CA PHE A 329 8.79 -8.04 4.57
C PHE A 329 9.33 -9.26 3.82
N GLY A 330 10.34 -9.09 2.95
CA GLY A 330 10.96 -10.20 2.25
C GLY A 330 11.67 -11.19 3.19
N LEU A 331 12.35 -10.70 4.22
CA LEU A 331 12.98 -11.54 5.24
C LEU A 331 11.95 -12.32 6.04
N THR A 332 10.85 -11.69 6.44
CA THR A 332 9.75 -12.33 7.18
C THR A 332 9.03 -13.38 6.31
N ALA A 333 8.81 -13.08 5.02
CA ALA A 333 8.15 -14.00 4.11
C ALA A 333 8.97 -15.28 3.90
N ILE A 334 10.29 -15.19 3.69
CA ILE A 334 11.12 -16.39 3.53
C ILE A 334 11.28 -17.17 4.84
N ASP A 335 11.23 -16.50 6.00
CA ASP A 335 11.18 -17.18 7.31
C ASP A 335 9.88 -17.96 7.46
N ALA A 336 8.75 -17.33 7.13
CA ALA A 336 7.43 -17.97 7.17
C ALA A 336 7.37 -19.22 6.29
N VAL A 337 7.90 -19.14 5.07
CA VAL A 337 8.05 -20.30 4.17
C VAL A 337 8.88 -21.40 4.81
N THR A 338 10.05 -21.05 5.35
CA THR A 338 10.97 -22.02 5.98
C THR A 338 10.35 -22.69 7.22
N GLU A 339 9.50 -21.96 7.93
CA GLU A 339 8.74 -22.47 9.09
C GLU A 339 7.43 -23.19 8.70
N GLY A 340 7.12 -23.30 7.42
CA GLY A 340 5.87 -23.91 6.94
C GLY A 340 4.60 -23.13 7.31
N ARG A 341 4.70 -21.81 7.54
CA ARG A 341 3.60 -20.92 7.92
C ARG A 341 2.85 -20.40 6.69
N TRP A 342 2.27 -21.33 5.95
CA TRP A 342 1.50 -21.03 4.76
C TRP A 342 0.16 -20.35 5.07
N GLY A 343 -0.40 -19.64 4.10
CA GLY A 343 -1.65 -18.88 4.27
C GLY A 343 -1.49 -17.58 5.03
N THR A 344 -0.25 -17.12 5.22
CA THR A 344 0.05 -15.89 5.95
C THR A 344 0.62 -14.80 5.05
N MET A 345 0.60 -13.55 5.54
CA MET A 345 1.19 -12.37 4.93
C MET A 345 2.10 -11.66 5.94
N ALA A 346 3.26 -11.18 5.49
CA ALA A 346 4.07 -10.26 6.28
C ALA A 346 3.33 -8.92 6.45
N ALA A 347 3.23 -8.41 7.67
CA ALA A 347 2.50 -7.20 7.99
C ALA A 347 3.27 -6.32 8.97
N LEU A 348 3.26 -5.01 8.78
CA LEU A 348 3.76 -4.06 9.77
C LEU A 348 2.69 -3.81 10.84
N ARG A 349 3.04 -3.99 12.11
CA ARG A 349 2.20 -3.67 13.27
C ARG A 349 3.03 -2.84 14.25
N GLY A 350 2.74 -1.55 14.35
CA GLY A 350 3.58 -0.61 15.07
C GLY A 350 5.03 -0.66 14.55
N PRO A 351 6.04 -0.94 15.41
CA PRO A 351 7.44 -0.98 14.99
C PRO A 351 7.90 -2.35 14.46
N ARG A 352 7.04 -3.37 14.39
CA ARG A 352 7.43 -4.76 14.11
C ARG A 352 6.76 -5.30 12.87
N VAL A 353 7.49 -6.17 12.17
CA VAL A 353 6.88 -6.99 11.11
C VAL A 353 6.48 -8.33 11.71
N GLU A 354 5.22 -8.67 11.56
CA GLU A 354 4.58 -9.88 12.08
C GLU A 354 3.89 -10.63 10.93
N LEU A 355 3.31 -11.79 11.20
CA LEU A 355 2.50 -12.53 10.24
C LEU A 355 1.04 -12.44 10.61
N VAL A 356 0.22 -12.05 9.64
CA VAL A 356 -1.25 -12.12 9.69
C VAL A 356 -1.75 -13.17 8.70
N THR A 357 -3.02 -13.57 8.77
CA THR A 357 -3.57 -14.46 7.73
C THR A 357 -3.81 -13.70 6.43
N LEU A 358 -3.66 -14.37 5.29
CA LEU A 358 -4.00 -13.78 3.98
C LEU A 358 -5.48 -13.39 3.91
N GLU A 359 -6.35 -14.17 4.54
CA GLU A 359 -7.78 -13.89 4.60
C GLU A 359 -8.06 -12.58 5.33
N GLU A 360 -7.46 -12.35 6.51
CA GLU A 360 -7.56 -11.09 7.26
C GLU A 360 -7.03 -9.90 6.43
N ALA A 361 -5.91 -10.11 5.73
CA ALA A 361 -5.25 -9.06 4.96
C ALA A 361 -6.08 -8.51 3.79
N VAL A 362 -6.94 -9.35 3.19
CA VAL A 362 -7.76 -8.99 2.02
C VAL A 362 -9.25 -8.83 2.36
N ALA A 363 -9.63 -9.01 3.63
CA ALA A 363 -11.03 -8.95 4.06
C ALA A 363 -11.64 -7.56 3.91
N GLN A 364 -10.86 -6.52 4.14
CA GLN A 364 -11.30 -5.13 4.10
C GLN A 364 -10.18 -4.22 3.60
N LEU A 365 -10.56 -3.22 2.81
CA LEU A 365 -9.64 -2.14 2.44
C LEU A 365 -9.37 -1.24 3.65
N ARG A 366 -8.14 -0.78 3.75
CA ARG A 366 -7.71 0.20 4.73
C ARG A 366 -7.86 1.60 4.14
N THR A 367 -8.88 2.30 4.59
CA THR A 367 -9.19 3.68 4.16
C THR A 367 -8.70 4.70 5.20
N VAL A 368 -8.68 5.98 4.82
CA VAL A 368 -8.32 7.08 5.73
C VAL A 368 -9.38 7.22 6.81
N PRO A 369 -9.02 7.13 8.10
CA PRO A 369 -9.96 7.37 9.19
C PRO A 369 -10.46 8.81 9.19
N PRO A 370 -11.75 9.05 9.51
CA PRO A 370 -12.31 10.40 9.55
C PRO A 370 -11.52 11.37 10.45
N GLU A 371 -11.03 10.88 11.59
CA GLU A 371 -10.25 11.68 12.55
C GLU A 371 -8.90 12.13 12.00
N GLU A 372 -8.22 11.33 11.16
CA GLU A 372 -6.97 11.75 10.51
C GLU A 372 -7.23 12.85 9.47
N TYR A 373 -8.32 12.72 8.71
CA TYR A 373 -8.73 13.76 7.76
C TYR A 373 -9.16 15.06 8.45
N GLU A 374 -9.91 14.98 9.56
CA GLU A 374 -10.33 16.14 10.34
C GLU A 374 -9.13 16.93 10.91
N GLN A 375 -8.07 16.23 11.33
CA GLN A 375 -6.83 16.88 11.75
C GLN A 375 -6.20 17.71 10.62
N ALA A 376 -6.24 17.23 9.37
CA ALA A 376 -5.77 17.99 8.22
C ALA A 376 -6.62 19.23 7.94
N GLY A 377 -7.92 19.16 8.23
CA GLY A 377 -8.88 20.26 8.04
C GLY A 377 -8.52 21.55 8.80
N VAL A 378 -7.71 21.46 9.84
CA VAL A 378 -7.20 22.64 10.59
C VAL A 378 -6.38 23.58 9.69
N PHE A 379 -5.78 23.06 8.62
CA PHE A 379 -4.94 23.81 7.70
C PHE A 379 -5.67 24.30 6.46
N PHE A 380 -6.96 23.98 6.31
CA PHE A 380 -7.71 24.34 5.10
C PHE A 380 -8.11 25.82 5.08
N GLY A 381 -7.79 26.55 3.97
CA GLY A 381 -8.16 27.94 3.67
C GLY A 381 -7.22 28.99 4.26
#